data_3e205abc110259c70ae7027f83f3ae32
#
_entry.id   3e205abc110259c70ae7027f83f3ae32
#
_cell.length_a   1.000
_cell.length_b   1.000
_cell.length_c   1.000
_cell.angle_alpha   90.00
_cell.angle_beta   90.00
_cell.angle_gamma   90.00
#
_symmetry.space_group_name_H-M   'P 1'
#
loop_
_entity.id
_entity.type
_entity.pdbx_description
1 polymer ?
#
loop_
_entity_poly.entity_id
_entity_poly.type
_entity_poly.pdbx_seq_one_letter_code
_entity_poly.pdbx_strand_id
1 'polypeptide(L)'
;MDKMKDLLEMMEASKDDLPEIYCDMDQVLCNFIGRAEEVIGMPFAKFGKDDRWIKIRDTKDFWANLDWMPGAKRLYSFIQKYDTHILSAYSDRDDNSRPGKKKWLKKNTNIKPRNINLVKRADKQKYATTDGKPNVLIDDYKKNIV
;
A
#
# COMPACT_ATOMS: atom_id res chain seq x y z
N MET A 1 2.03 14.78 27.39
CA MET A 1 3.14 14.65 26.44
C MET A 1 2.71 13.82 25.27
N ASP A 2 2.83 14.38 24.10
CA ASP A 2 2.40 13.71 22.88
C ASP A 2 3.52 12.79 22.37
N LYS A 3 3.31 11.48 22.45
CA LYS A 3 4.28 10.48 21.97
C LYS A 3 4.60 10.67 20.49
N MET A 4 3.62 11.10 19.71
CA MET A 4 3.80 11.35 18.27
C MET A 4 4.77 12.51 18.07
N LYS A 5 4.62 13.58 18.84
CA LYS A 5 5.51 14.74 18.77
C LYS A 5 6.93 14.38 19.16
N ASP A 6 7.11 13.60 20.22
CA ASP A 6 8.43 13.14 20.66
C ASP A 6 9.09 12.27 19.59
N LEU A 7 8.32 11.38 18.97
CA LEU A 7 8.81 10.54 17.88
C LEU A 7 9.25 11.38 16.68
N LEU A 8 8.45 12.37 16.30
CA LEU A 8 8.77 13.26 15.18
C LEU A 8 10.03 14.09 15.47
N GLU A 9 10.18 14.58 16.67
CA GLU A 9 11.39 15.34 17.08
C GLU A 9 12.64 14.45 17.02
N MET A 10 12.53 13.21 17.48
CA MET A 10 13.63 12.24 17.38
C MET A 10 13.97 11.95 15.92
N MET A 11 12.97 11.80 15.07
CA MET A 11 13.16 11.56 13.66
C MET A 11 13.82 12.74 12.95
N GLU A 12 13.45 13.97 13.27
CA GLU A 12 14.05 15.17 12.70
C GLU A 12 15.50 15.38 13.15
N ALA A 13 15.83 14.98 14.36
CA ALA A 13 17.17 15.13 14.93
C ALA A 13 18.20 14.17 14.33
N SER A 14 17.77 13.08 13.73
CA SER A 14 18.64 12.00 13.26
C SER A 14 18.33 11.56 11.83
N LYS A 15 18.37 12.50 10.89
CA LYS A 15 17.98 12.23 9.49
C LYS A 15 18.70 11.04 8.86
N ASP A 16 19.97 10.83 9.18
CA ASP A 16 20.77 9.74 8.63
C ASP A 16 20.46 8.40 9.30
N ASP A 17 19.84 8.43 10.50
CA ASP A 17 19.48 7.24 11.27
C ASP A 17 17.99 6.92 11.23
N LEU A 18 17.21 7.69 10.44
CA LEU A 18 15.78 7.46 10.33
C LEU A 18 15.48 6.13 9.64
N PRO A 19 14.54 5.35 10.20
CA PRO A 19 14.06 4.18 9.48
C PRO A 19 13.37 4.61 8.20
N GLU A 20 13.48 3.80 7.15
CA GLU A 20 12.69 3.99 5.96
C GLU A 20 11.24 3.64 6.24
N ILE A 21 10.32 4.41 5.66
CA ILE A 21 8.88 4.19 5.80
C ILE A 21 8.37 3.54 4.53
N TYR A 22 7.76 2.38 4.68
CA TYR A 22 7.10 1.65 3.61
C TYR A 22 5.60 1.59 3.90
N CYS A 23 4.79 1.95 2.91
CA CYS A 23 3.34 1.94 3.02
C CYS A 23 2.75 1.00 1.98
N ASP A 24 1.91 0.08 2.42
CA ASP A 24 1.15 -0.79 1.53
C ASP A 24 0.02 -0.01 0.86
N MET A 25 -0.58 -0.60 -0.18
CA MET A 25 -1.68 0.01 -0.93
C MET A 25 -3.03 -0.61 -0.55
N ASP A 26 -3.23 -1.89 -0.81
CA ASP A 26 -4.54 -2.53 -0.63
C ASP A 26 -4.98 -2.51 0.83
N GLN A 27 -6.18 -1.99 1.07
CA GLN A 27 -6.79 -1.84 2.40
C GLN A 27 -6.00 -0.95 3.36
N VAL A 28 -5.02 -0.20 2.86
CA VAL A 28 -4.32 0.87 3.59
C VAL A 28 -4.61 2.20 2.92
N LEU A 29 -4.19 2.35 1.66
CA LEU A 29 -4.48 3.54 0.85
C LEU A 29 -5.69 3.32 -0.07
N CYS A 30 -5.78 2.13 -0.68
CA CYS A 30 -6.77 1.79 -1.70
C CYS A 30 -7.80 0.81 -1.16
N ASN A 31 -9.07 1.06 -1.46
CA ASN A 31 -10.17 0.18 -1.07
C ASN A 31 -10.37 -0.93 -2.11
N PHE A 32 -9.47 -1.90 -2.12
CA PHE A 32 -9.54 -3.05 -3.02
C PHE A 32 -10.80 -3.88 -2.79
N ILE A 33 -11.06 -4.26 -1.54
CA ILE A 33 -12.21 -5.11 -1.20
C ILE A 33 -13.52 -4.42 -1.59
N GLY A 34 -13.67 -3.13 -1.29
CA GLY A 34 -14.88 -2.37 -1.64
C GLY A 34 -15.15 -2.38 -3.14
N ARG A 35 -14.13 -2.12 -3.95
CA ARG A 35 -14.28 -2.12 -5.42
C ARG A 35 -14.53 -3.52 -5.96
N ALA A 36 -13.83 -4.53 -5.42
CA ALA A 36 -14.02 -5.91 -5.83
C ALA A 36 -15.46 -6.36 -5.56
N GLU A 37 -16.01 -6.03 -4.39
CA GLU A 37 -17.39 -6.36 -4.05
C GLU A 37 -18.40 -5.65 -4.95
N GLU A 38 -18.13 -4.42 -5.38
CA GLU A 38 -19.00 -3.72 -6.34
C GLU A 38 -19.05 -4.46 -7.68
N VAL A 39 -17.91 -4.87 -8.23
CA VAL A 39 -17.88 -5.52 -9.55
C VAL A 39 -18.35 -6.98 -9.50
N ILE A 40 -18.19 -7.64 -8.37
CA ILE A 40 -18.65 -9.01 -8.14
C ILE A 40 -20.14 -9.05 -7.80
N GLY A 41 -20.65 -8.04 -7.10
CA GLY A 41 -22.04 -7.95 -6.67
C GLY A 41 -22.38 -8.72 -5.40
N MET A 42 -21.37 -9.16 -4.65
CA MET A 42 -21.54 -9.89 -3.39
C MET A 42 -20.28 -9.79 -2.53
N PRO A 43 -20.32 -10.18 -1.24
CA PRO A 43 -19.14 -10.19 -0.38
C PRO A 43 -17.98 -10.98 -1.00
N PHE A 44 -16.78 -10.40 -0.98
CA PHE A 44 -15.60 -10.95 -1.63
C PHE A 44 -15.30 -12.39 -1.23
N ALA A 45 -15.41 -12.69 0.07
CA ALA A 45 -15.10 -14.02 0.60
C ALA A 45 -16.14 -15.08 0.22
N LYS A 46 -17.35 -14.67 -0.19
CA LYS A 46 -18.44 -15.58 -0.55
C LYS A 46 -18.46 -15.99 -2.01
N PHE A 47 -17.73 -15.25 -2.86
CA PHE A 47 -17.64 -15.56 -4.28
C PHE A 47 -16.50 -16.54 -4.53
N GLY A 48 -16.68 -17.47 -5.47
CA GLY A 48 -15.63 -18.44 -5.80
C GLY A 48 -14.33 -17.77 -6.18
N LYS A 49 -13.20 -18.30 -5.69
CA LYS A 49 -11.89 -17.68 -5.85
C LYS A 49 -11.54 -17.39 -7.29
N ASP A 50 -11.74 -18.36 -8.19
CA ASP A 50 -11.42 -18.17 -9.61
C ASP A 50 -12.40 -17.23 -10.29
N ASP A 51 -13.69 -17.31 -9.94
CA ASP A 51 -14.74 -16.50 -10.55
C ASP A 51 -14.59 -15.02 -10.19
N ARG A 52 -14.20 -14.70 -8.94
CA ARG A 52 -13.99 -13.30 -8.54
C ARG A 52 -12.83 -12.65 -9.31
N TRP A 53 -11.78 -13.42 -9.58
CA TRP A 53 -10.65 -12.89 -10.36
C TRP A 53 -10.99 -12.70 -11.85
N ILE A 54 -11.88 -13.53 -12.41
CA ILE A 54 -12.41 -13.31 -13.76
C ILE A 54 -13.14 -11.95 -13.81
N LYS A 55 -14.01 -11.67 -12.85
CA LYS A 55 -14.74 -10.40 -12.77
C LYS A 55 -13.80 -9.21 -12.66
N ILE A 56 -12.78 -9.32 -11.81
CA ILE A 56 -11.80 -8.26 -11.63
C ILE A 56 -11.02 -8.01 -12.91
N ARG A 57 -10.53 -9.07 -13.58
CA ARG A 57 -9.79 -8.94 -14.84
C ARG A 57 -10.62 -8.32 -15.95
N ASP A 58 -11.91 -8.64 -16.00
CA ASP A 58 -12.81 -8.13 -17.02
C ASP A 58 -13.23 -6.68 -16.79
N THR A 59 -12.95 -6.12 -15.63
CA THR A 59 -13.26 -4.73 -15.32
C THR A 59 -12.13 -3.83 -15.80
N LYS A 60 -12.41 -2.99 -16.80
CA LYS A 60 -11.42 -2.06 -17.35
C LYS A 60 -10.95 -1.10 -16.27
N ASP A 61 -9.64 -0.89 -16.17
CA ASP A 61 -8.99 0.02 -15.24
C ASP A 61 -9.38 -0.20 -13.78
N PHE A 62 -9.64 -1.47 -13.42
CA PHE A 62 -10.05 -1.83 -12.06
C PHE A 62 -9.10 -1.24 -11.00
N TRP A 63 -7.80 -1.50 -11.14
CA TRP A 63 -6.79 -1.10 -10.15
C TRP A 63 -6.54 0.41 -10.16
N ALA A 64 -6.55 1.01 -11.34
CA ALA A 64 -6.30 2.44 -11.49
C ALA A 64 -7.42 3.31 -10.91
N ASN A 65 -8.62 2.76 -10.79
CA ASN A 65 -9.81 3.49 -10.35
C ASN A 65 -10.28 3.13 -8.94
N LEU A 66 -9.42 2.49 -8.14
CA LEU A 66 -9.76 2.22 -6.73
C LEU A 66 -9.98 3.52 -5.96
N ASP A 67 -10.96 3.52 -5.07
CA ASP A 67 -11.16 4.63 -4.14
C ASP A 67 -10.12 4.60 -3.02
N TRP A 68 -9.88 5.75 -2.40
CA TRP A 68 -9.11 5.80 -1.17
C TRP A 68 -9.85 5.06 -0.05
N MET A 69 -9.10 4.39 0.80
CA MET A 69 -9.67 3.90 2.06
C MET A 69 -10.13 5.08 2.93
N PRO A 70 -11.19 4.91 3.75
CA PRO A 70 -11.56 5.94 4.72
C PRO A 70 -10.37 6.31 5.60
N GLY A 71 -10.07 7.60 5.70
CA GLY A 71 -8.93 8.12 6.46
C GLY A 71 -7.57 8.01 5.80
N ALA A 72 -7.47 7.36 4.63
CA ALA A 72 -6.19 7.14 3.96
C ALA A 72 -5.57 8.43 3.41
N LYS A 73 -6.38 9.39 2.98
CA LYS A 73 -5.85 10.69 2.54
C LYS A 73 -5.16 11.42 3.69
N ARG A 74 -5.70 11.31 4.90
CA ARG A 74 -5.10 11.91 6.10
C ARG A 74 -3.79 11.21 6.43
N LEU A 75 -3.77 9.87 6.38
CA LEU A 75 -2.55 9.10 6.58
C LEU A 75 -1.48 9.51 5.57
N TYR A 76 -1.82 9.54 4.28
CA TYR A 76 -0.89 9.91 3.22
C TYR A 76 -0.37 11.34 3.41
N SER A 77 -1.25 12.28 3.74
CA SER A 77 -0.86 13.67 4.02
C SER A 77 0.17 13.76 5.13
N PHE A 78 0.07 12.89 6.12
CA PHE A 78 1.02 12.83 7.23
C PHE A 78 2.36 12.24 6.79
N ILE A 79 2.35 11.06 6.14
CA ILE A 79 3.57 10.35 5.80
C ILE A 79 4.33 10.95 4.62
N GLN A 80 3.67 11.72 3.74
CA GLN A 80 4.33 12.34 2.58
C GLN A 80 5.42 13.33 2.96
N LYS A 81 5.41 13.82 4.19
CA LYS A 81 6.46 14.72 4.71
C LYS A 81 7.81 14.02 4.86
N TYR A 82 7.79 12.73 4.90
CA TYR A 82 8.97 11.87 4.97
C TYR A 82 9.20 11.26 3.59
N ASP A 83 10.37 10.74 3.33
CA ASP A 83 10.66 10.09 2.04
C ASP A 83 9.99 8.70 2.02
N THR A 84 8.67 8.70 1.90
CA THR A 84 7.86 7.48 1.98
C THR A 84 7.97 6.64 0.72
N HIS A 85 8.15 5.35 0.91
CA HIS A 85 8.15 4.34 -0.13
C HIS A 85 6.83 3.58 -0.14
N ILE A 86 6.39 3.18 -1.30
CA ILE A 86 5.30 2.20 -1.43
C ILE A 86 5.91 0.81 -1.44
N LEU A 87 5.32 -0.10 -0.69
CA LEU A 87 5.64 -1.52 -0.72
C LEU A 87 4.33 -2.30 -0.78
N SER A 88 3.99 -2.78 -1.95
CA SER A 88 2.73 -3.48 -2.18
C SER A 88 2.94 -4.72 -3.02
N ALA A 89 2.26 -5.80 -2.66
CA ALA A 89 2.28 -7.01 -3.46
C ALA A 89 1.31 -6.87 -4.63
N TYR A 90 1.77 -7.11 -5.85
CA TYR A 90 0.88 -7.20 -7.00
C TYR A 90 0.26 -8.60 -7.07
N SER A 91 -0.91 -8.70 -7.71
CA SER A 91 -1.61 -9.97 -7.85
C SER A 91 -1.04 -10.81 -8.99
N ASP A 92 -0.75 -12.08 -8.73
CA ASP A 92 -0.39 -13.05 -9.77
C ASP A 92 -1.59 -13.46 -10.62
N ARG A 93 -2.80 -13.12 -10.17
CA ARG A 93 -4.04 -13.51 -10.83
C ARG A 93 -4.54 -12.49 -11.84
N ASP A 94 -3.90 -11.33 -11.91
CA ASP A 94 -4.29 -10.26 -12.84
C ASP A 94 -3.05 -9.49 -13.27
N ASP A 95 -2.69 -9.65 -14.54
CA ASP A 95 -1.53 -8.97 -15.14
C ASP A 95 -1.69 -7.44 -15.13
N ASN A 96 -2.92 -6.93 -14.99
CA ASN A 96 -3.19 -5.50 -14.90
C ASN A 96 -2.94 -4.91 -13.52
N SER A 97 -2.72 -5.75 -12.51
CA SER A 97 -2.52 -5.33 -11.12
C SER A 97 -1.33 -4.38 -11.00
N ARG A 98 -0.17 -4.79 -11.47
CA ARG A 98 1.06 -4.00 -11.37
C ARG A 98 0.99 -2.67 -12.12
N PRO A 99 0.67 -2.64 -13.42
CA PRO A 99 0.55 -1.36 -14.13
C PRO A 99 -0.60 -0.50 -13.62
N GLY A 100 -1.71 -1.11 -13.22
CA GLY A 100 -2.85 -0.38 -12.65
C GLY A 100 -2.52 0.29 -11.33
N LYS A 101 -1.80 -0.38 -10.45
CA LYS A 101 -1.31 0.21 -9.18
C LYS A 101 -0.39 1.39 -9.43
N LYS A 102 0.50 1.30 -10.42
CA LYS A 102 1.37 2.42 -10.82
C LYS A 102 0.55 3.62 -11.29
N LYS A 103 -0.47 3.38 -12.11
CA LYS A 103 -1.37 4.45 -12.59
C LYS A 103 -2.10 5.12 -11.43
N TRP A 104 -2.58 4.32 -10.48
CA TRP A 104 -3.25 4.85 -9.29
C TRP A 104 -2.34 5.78 -8.50
N LEU A 105 -1.11 5.35 -8.26
CA LEU A 105 -0.12 6.14 -7.53
C LEU A 105 0.22 7.44 -8.25
N LYS A 106 0.40 7.39 -9.57
CA LYS A 106 0.70 8.57 -10.37
C LYS A 106 -0.45 9.58 -10.35
N LYS A 107 -1.69 9.08 -10.37
CA LYS A 107 -2.89 9.92 -10.37
C LYS A 107 -3.17 10.54 -9.00
N ASN A 108 -2.95 9.80 -7.93
CA ASN A 108 -3.43 10.15 -6.58
C ASN A 108 -2.33 10.62 -5.63
N THR A 109 -1.07 10.41 -5.97
CA THR A 109 0.06 10.73 -5.08
C THR A 109 1.16 11.47 -5.85
N ASN A 110 2.12 12.00 -5.09
CA ASN A 110 3.34 12.59 -5.64
C ASN A 110 4.58 11.71 -5.36
N ILE A 111 4.36 10.43 -5.07
CA ILE A 111 5.44 9.49 -4.77
C ILE A 111 6.28 9.28 -6.03
N LYS A 112 7.59 9.42 -5.88
CA LYS A 112 8.53 9.26 -6.99
C LYS A 112 8.59 7.79 -7.44
N PRO A 113 8.72 7.54 -8.75
CA PRO A 113 8.81 6.15 -9.27
C PRO A 113 9.87 5.29 -8.57
N ARG A 114 11.02 5.88 -8.20
CA ARG A 114 12.09 5.17 -7.49
C ARG A 114 11.68 4.65 -6.11
N ASN A 115 10.61 5.24 -5.52
CA ASN A 115 10.10 4.87 -4.22
C ASN A 115 8.90 3.92 -4.31
N ILE A 116 8.56 3.46 -5.50
CA ILE A 116 7.44 2.54 -5.73
C ILE A 116 7.99 1.12 -5.88
N ASN A 117 7.66 0.27 -4.91
CA ASN A 117 8.09 -1.13 -4.88
C ASN A 117 6.85 -2.03 -4.97
N LEU A 118 6.55 -2.48 -6.19
CA LEU A 118 5.49 -3.44 -6.46
C LEU A 118 6.15 -4.80 -6.68
N VAL A 119 5.97 -5.69 -5.72
CA VAL A 119 6.75 -6.92 -5.61
C VAL A 119 5.83 -8.13 -5.42
N LYS A 120 6.40 -9.32 -5.49
CA LYS A 120 5.69 -10.53 -5.08
C LYS A 120 5.54 -10.54 -3.56
N ARG A 121 4.45 -11.14 -3.08
CA ARG A 121 4.18 -11.18 -1.64
C ARG A 121 5.36 -11.71 -0.83
N ALA A 122 6.00 -12.77 -1.30
CA ALA A 122 7.14 -13.37 -0.63
C ALA A 122 8.35 -12.44 -0.52
N ASP A 123 8.46 -11.46 -1.39
CA ASP A 123 9.59 -10.53 -1.43
C ASP A 123 9.43 -9.32 -0.52
N LYS A 124 8.24 -9.11 0.07
CA LYS A 124 8.00 -7.96 0.97
C LYS A 124 8.93 -7.97 2.18
N GLN A 125 9.23 -9.14 2.73
CA GLN A 125 10.09 -9.26 3.89
C GLN A 125 11.52 -8.75 3.66
N LYS A 126 11.97 -8.70 2.40
CA LYS A 126 13.30 -8.17 2.06
C LYS A 126 13.46 -6.70 2.40
N TYR A 127 12.35 -5.99 2.57
CA TYR A 127 12.31 -4.57 2.90
C TYR A 127 12.20 -4.30 4.41
N ALA A 128 12.25 -5.35 5.24
CA ALA A 128 12.09 -5.21 6.69
C ALA A 128 13.24 -4.45 7.34
N THR A 129 14.44 -4.52 6.74
CA THR A 129 15.63 -3.83 7.24
C THR A 129 16.39 -3.15 6.12
N THR A 130 17.12 -2.10 6.47
CA THR A 130 18.08 -1.43 5.59
C THR A 130 19.38 -1.29 6.37
N ASP A 131 20.46 -1.85 5.85
CA ASP A 131 21.78 -1.87 6.51
C ASP A 131 21.70 -2.38 7.97
N GLY A 132 20.88 -3.42 8.20
CA GLY A 132 20.71 -4.03 9.50
C GLY A 132 19.78 -3.30 10.44
N LYS A 133 19.22 -2.14 10.04
CA LYS A 133 18.29 -1.35 10.85
C LYS A 133 16.84 -1.65 10.45
N PRO A 134 15.91 -1.78 11.41
CA PRO A 134 14.52 -2.06 11.09
C PRO A 134 13.84 -0.87 10.41
N ASN A 135 13.00 -1.17 9.42
CA ASN A 135 12.17 -0.17 8.75
C ASN A 135 10.75 -0.16 9.34
N VAL A 136 10.00 0.90 9.05
CA VAL A 136 8.59 1.00 9.43
C VAL A 136 7.74 0.51 8.26
N LEU A 137 6.83 -0.42 8.52
CA LEU A 137 5.85 -0.89 7.54
C LEU A 137 4.45 -0.54 8.01
N ILE A 138 3.72 0.19 7.17
CA ILE A 138 2.31 0.51 7.39
C ILE A 138 1.49 -0.47 6.53
N ASP A 139 0.81 -1.41 7.18
CA ASP A 139 0.11 -2.52 6.52
C ASP A 139 -1.16 -2.84 7.33
N ASP A 140 -2.17 -3.38 6.65
CA ASP A 140 -3.40 -3.84 7.29
C ASP A 140 -3.29 -5.26 7.86
N TYR A 141 -2.27 -6.02 7.44
CA TYR A 141 -2.09 -7.41 7.82
C TYR A 141 -1.45 -7.51 9.21
N LYS A 142 -2.18 -8.05 10.18
CA LYS A 142 -1.78 -8.05 11.59
C LYS A 142 -0.42 -8.67 11.88
N LYS A 143 0.01 -9.66 11.09
CA LYS A 143 1.33 -10.30 11.26
C LYS A 143 2.49 -9.40 10.89
N ASN A 144 2.24 -8.33 10.11
CA ASN A 144 3.24 -7.39 9.65
C ASN A 144 3.26 -6.11 10.46
N ILE A 145 2.31 -5.93 11.39
CA ILE A 145 2.26 -4.79 12.29
C ILE A 145 3.05 -5.15 13.55
N VAL A 146 4.12 -4.44 13.75
CA VAL A 146 4.97 -4.61 14.93
C VAL A 146 4.56 -3.61 15.99
#